data_b875bb2b6aba179d615f5e74bc0a4f81
#
_entry.id   b875bb2b6aba179d615f5e74bc0a4f81
#
_cell.length_a   1.000
_cell.length_b   1.000
_cell.length_c   1.000
_cell.angle_alpha   90.00
_cell.angle_beta   90.00
_cell.angle_gamma   90.00
#
_symmetry.space_group_name_H-M   'P 1'
#
loop_
_entity.id
_entity.type
_entity.pdbx_description
1 polymer ?
#
loop_
_entity_poly.entity_id
_entity_poly.type
_entity_poly.pdbx_seq_one_letter_code
_entity_poly.pdbx_strand_id
1 'polypeptide(L)'
;KTLQVFNYPELFAVGDCAVIKDHHRPASGVWAVRSAKPLAKNLELETKRLKLRKWKPQRKAIQILDINSKKIGSKAFISWGENIIGPYNFLSKLKELIDKKFITKFDLIKYIDLGMLSQEKMQKCRGCAAKVAFTPLTSVLKRLDLTESPDDSINIGILKSNKTLIQSVDGFPSLVSDPWLNGRLLAFHSCSDIWACGGSVISAQSVVNLPSLSNDLQQELLFQVLNGINSALLIQGARLVGGHTLESRIIHEEPSSLAIEGSLIVNGTIEDKKYFWSKRGMKKGDQILISRSLGTGIIFSAFMNGQVKPYILDSTLRKMNQSQHNVVNYINQLTSRHPHARVVNACTDITGFGLLGHLSEMLQSTNIDQFKMNLDPLKIVLELDNIPVYDGVLDLLDRGFESTLAPSNEIFLKHIDGHKAVRFELISNNFFSNESFYKAMLKVLIDPQTCGPLVVSCSPIYSEKLISRGPWIKIGSVS
;
A
#
# COMPACT_ATOMS: atom_id res chain seq x y z
N LYS A 1 -14.57 -20.78 -30.75
CA LYS A 1 -14.69 -19.75 -31.85
C LYS A 1 -14.91 -18.34 -31.29
N THR A 2 -15.51 -18.21 -30.11
CA THR A 2 -15.70 -16.94 -29.38
C THR A 2 -14.53 -16.60 -28.45
N LEU A 3 -13.52 -17.45 -28.37
CA LEU A 3 -12.39 -17.42 -27.45
C LEU A 3 -12.74 -17.81 -26.00
N GLN A 4 -14.00 -18.19 -25.75
CA GLN A 4 -14.40 -18.78 -24.47
C GLN A 4 -13.86 -20.23 -24.35
N VAL A 5 -13.52 -20.61 -23.12
CA VAL A 5 -13.10 -21.97 -22.80
C VAL A 5 -14.31 -22.91 -22.92
N PHE A 6 -14.10 -24.09 -23.52
CA PHE A 6 -15.17 -25.08 -23.69
C PHE A 6 -15.71 -25.53 -22.32
N ASN A 7 -17.01 -25.54 -22.15
CA ASN A 7 -17.74 -25.80 -20.89
C ASN A 7 -17.56 -24.75 -19.77
N TYR A 8 -16.82 -23.66 -19.98
CA TYR A 8 -16.62 -22.59 -19.02
C TYR A 8 -16.83 -21.24 -19.73
N PRO A 9 -18.07 -20.81 -19.97
CA PRO A 9 -18.39 -19.63 -20.76
C PRO A 9 -17.87 -18.33 -20.13
N GLU A 10 -17.65 -18.31 -18.83
CA GLU A 10 -17.08 -17.18 -18.08
C GLU A 10 -15.56 -17.02 -18.27
N LEU A 11 -14.88 -18.06 -18.81
CA LEU A 11 -13.44 -18.04 -19.03
C LEU A 11 -13.11 -17.80 -20.49
N PHE A 12 -12.15 -16.92 -20.73
CA PHE A 12 -11.58 -16.66 -22.06
C PHE A 12 -10.11 -17.05 -22.07
N ALA A 13 -9.67 -17.67 -23.17
CA ALA A 13 -8.28 -18.07 -23.36
C ALA A 13 -7.78 -17.71 -24.76
N VAL A 14 -6.57 -17.14 -24.82
CA VAL A 14 -5.88 -16.74 -26.06
C VAL A 14 -4.37 -16.93 -25.93
N GLY A 15 -3.66 -16.84 -27.05
CA GLY A 15 -2.21 -17.02 -27.08
C GLY A 15 -1.80 -18.48 -26.97
N ASP A 16 -0.62 -18.72 -26.42
CA ASP A 16 0.02 -20.05 -26.40
C ASP A 16 -0.63 -21.01 -25.40
N CYS A 17 -1.38 -20.50 -24.43
CA CYS A 17 -2.16 -21.32 -23.48
C CYS A 17 -3.49 -21.83 -24.07
N ALA A 18 -3.88 -21.41 -25.28
CA ALA A 18 -5.18 -21.72 -25.86
C ALA A 18 -5.08 -22.54 -27.14
N VAL A 19 -5.85 -23.62 -27.21
CA VAL A 19 -6.05 -24.39 -28.43
C VAL A 19 -7.42 -24.07 -29.04
N ILE A 20 -7.42 -23.50 -30.25
CA ILE A 20 -8.66 -23.14 -30.92
C ILE A 20 -9.21 -24.38 -31.65
N LYS A 21 -10.38 -24.86 -31.21
CA LYS A 21 -11.06 -26.01 -31.83
C LYS A 21 -11.27 -25.75 -33.32
N ASP A 22 -10.94 -26.74 -34.15
CA ASP A 22 -11.02 -26.78 -35.62
C ASP A 22 -10.05 -25.78 -36.33
N HIS A 23 -9.20 -25.12 -35.60
CA HIS A 23 -8.25 -24.13 -36.13
C HIS A 23 -6.93 -24.16 -35.39
N HIS A 24 -6.33 -25.33 -35.23
CA HIS A 24 -5.05 -25.47 -34.54
C HIS A 24 -3.98 -24.59 -35.17
N ARG A 25 -3.21 -23.92 -34.32
CA ARG A 25 -2.09 -23.04 -34.68
C ARG A 25 -0.91 -23.36 -33.78
N PRO A 26 0.32 -23.32 -34.32
CA PRO A 26 1.49 -23.44 -33.47
C PRO A 26 1.57 -22.25 -32.52
N ALA A 27 2.14 -22.46 -31.32
CA ALA A 27 2.42 -21.41 -30.37
C ALA A 27 3.30 -20.32 -31.02
N SER A 28 2.82 -19.09 -31.06
CA SER A 28 3.54 -17.98 -31.66
C SER A 28 2.93 -16.63 -31.25
N GLY A 29 3.76 -15.67 -30.91
CA GLY A 29 3.36 -14.30 -30.55
C GLY A 29 2.46 -13.62 -31.59
N VAL A 30 2.60 -13.97 -32.89
CA VAL A 30 1.73 -13.42 -33.96
C VAL A 30 0.26 -13.78 -33.72
N TRP A 31 -0.03 -15.00 -33.30
CA TRP A 31 -1.41 -15.43 -33.03
C TRP A 31 -1.94 -14.83 -31.74
N ALA A 32 -1.08 -14.72 -30.71
CA ALA A 32 -1.42 -14.06 -29.46
C ALA A 32 -1.82 -12.58 -29.72
N VAL A 33 -1.00 -11.83 -30.43
CA VAL A 33 -1.28 -10.40 -30.75
C VAL A 33 -2.55 -10.25 -31.60
N ARG A 34 -2.75 -11.11 -32.59
CA ARG A 34 -3.93 -11.05 -33.45
C ARG A 34 -5.24 -11.44 -32.76
N SER A 35 -5.18 -12.26 -31.71
CA SER A 35 -6.35 -12.61 -30.91
C SER A 35 -6.77 -11.51 -29.93
N ALA A 36 -5.91 -10.56 -29.64
CA ALA A 36 -6.18 -9.52 -28.64
C ALA A 36 -7.42 -8.64 -28.99
N LYS A 37 -7.54 -8.17 -30.23
CA LYS A 37 -8.69 -7.35 -30.65
C LYS A 37 -10.02 -8.14 -30.61
N PRO A 38 -10.12 -9.37 -31.18
CA PRO A 38 -11.31 -10.22 -31.00
C PRO A 38 -11.64 -10.52 -29.55
N LEU A 39 -10.64 -10.76 -28.70
CA LEU A 39 -10.83 -10.98 -27.28
C LEU A 39 -11.42 -9.74 -26.60
N ALA A 40 -10.80 -8.57 -26.77
CA ALA A 40 -11.28 -7.32 -26.19
C ALA A 40 -12.73 -7.02 -26.57
N LYS A 41 -13.06 -7.24 -27.86
CA LYS A 41 -14.45 -7.05 -28.34
C LYS A 41 -15.42 -8.04 -27.72
N ASN A 42 -15.03 -9.30 -27.53
CA ASN A 42 -15.89 -10.29 -26.91
C ASN A 42 -16.04 -10.08 -25.41
N LEU A 43 -15.01 -9.63 -24.71
CA LEU A 43 -15.11 -9.21 -23.32
C LEU A 43 -16.09 -8.03 -23.17
N GLU A 44 -16.00 -7.00 -24.03
CA GLU A 44 -16.98 -5.90 -24.05
C GLU A 44 -18.41 -6.38 -24.30
N LEU A 45 -18.60 -7.34 -25.22
CA LEU A 45 -19.92 -7.89 -25.54
C LEU A 45 -20.47 -8.74 -24.37
N GLU A 46 -19.59 -9.49 -23.69
CA GLU A 46 -19.96 -10.28 -22.51
C GLU A 46 -20.43 -9.40 -21.36
N THR A 47 -19.71 -8.30 -21.06
CA THR A 47 -20.14 -7.36 -20.01
C THR A 47 -21.50 -6.74 -20.30
N LYS A 48 -21.85 -6.56 -21.59
CA LYS A 48 -23.14 -6.07 -22.05
C LYS A 48 -24.19 -7.18 -22.24
N ARG A 49 -23.86 -8.44 -21.92
CA ARG A 49 -24.70 -9.63 -22.15
C ARG A 49 -25.20 -9.76 -23.59
N LEU A 50 -24.37 -9.34 -24.55
CA LEU A 50 -24.66 -9.39 -25.97
C LEU A 50 -24.02 -10.61 -26.61
N LYS A 51 -24.54 -10.99 -27.81
CA LYS A 51 -24.02 -12.13 -28.57
C LYS A 51 -22.56 -11.94 -28.97
N LEU A 52 -21.70 -12.88 -28.58
CA LEU A 52 -20.29 -12.87 -28.89
C LEU A 52 -19.99 -13.08 -30.36
N ARG A 53 -18.91 -12.46 -30.84
CA ARG A 53 -18.46 -12.59 -32.21
C ARG A 53 -17.55 -13.81 -32.38
N LYS A 54 -17.78 -14.58 -33.44
CA LYS A 54 -16.91 -15.70 -33.82
C LYS A 54 -15.66 -15.14 -34.51
N TRP A 55 -14.50 -15.53 -34.03
CA TRP A 55 -13.22 -15.23 -34.66
C TRP A 55 -12.66 -16.46 -35.35
N LYS A 56 -12.17 -16.29 -36.60
CA LYS A 56 -11.50 -17.31 -37.38
C LYS A 56 -10.05 -16.86 -37.59
N PRO A 57 -9.06 -17.53 -36.97
CA PRO A 57 -7.67 -17.16 -37.15
C PRO A 57 -7.22 -17.37 -38.61
N GLN A 58 -6.35 -16.50 -39.07
CA GLN A 58 -5.76 -16.59 -40.44
C GLN A 58 -4.95 -17.90 -40.56
N ARG A 59 -4.94 -18.48 -41.77
CA ARG A 59 -4.22 -19.74 -41.99
C ARG A 59 -2.71 -19.58 -42.01
N LYS A 60 -2.20 -18.44 -42.51
CA LYS A 60 -0.76 -18.16 -42.65
C LYS A 60 -0.42 -16.85 -42.00
N ALA A 61 0.76 -16.75 -41.38
CA ALA A 61 1.33 -15.53 -40.86
C ALA A 61 2.77 -15.40 -41.30
N ILE A 62 3.22 -14.18 -41.51
CA ILE A 62 4.63 -13.87 -41.74
C ILE A 62 5.34 -14.07 -40.41
N GLN A 63 6.40 -14.84 -40.40
CA GLN A 63 7.30 -15.03 -39.27
C GLN A 63 8.70 -14.63 -39.71
N ILE A 64 9.39 -13.83 -38.90
CA ILE A 64 10.78 -13.43 -39.11
C ILE A 64 11.61 -14.16 -38.09
N LEU A 65 12.44 -15.08 -38.56
CA LEU A 65 13.32 -15.92 -37.72
C LEU A 65 14.73 -15.38 -37.80
N ASP A 66 15.29 -14.99 -36.67
CA ASP A 66 16.63 -14.42 -36.57
C ASP A 66 17.65 -15.51 -36.30
N ILE A 67 18.76 -15.49 -37.03
CA ILE A 67 19.93 -16.34 -36.80
C ILE A 67 21.04 -15.42 -36.35
N ASN A 68 21.30 -15.46 -35.04
CA ASN A 68 22.42 -14.73 -34.45
C ASN A 68 23.58 -15.72 -34.20
N SER A 69 24.59 -15.70 -35.05
CA SER A 69 25.77 -16.56 -34.93
C SER A 69 27.04 -15.72 -34.98
N LYS A 70 27.97 -15.99 -34.06
CA LYS A 70 29.29 -15.33 -34.06
C LYS A 70 30.06 -15.47 -35.40
N LYS A 71 29.75 -16.54 -36.20
CA LYS A 71 30.41 -16.81 -37.48
C LYS A 71 29.71 -16.15 -38.70
N ILE A 72 28.40 -15.93 -38.63
CA ILE A 72 27.59 -15.53 -39.81
C ILE A 72 27.05 -14.09 -39.66
N GLY A 73 27.20 -13.48 -38.51
CA GLY A 73 26.58 -12.20 -38.17
C GLY A 73 25.06 -12.34 -37.96
N SER A 74 24.39 -11.20 -37.82
CA SER A 74 22.94 -11.18 -37.60
C SER A 74 22.22 -11.23 -38.95
N LYS A 75 21.56 -12.34 -39.26
CA LYS A 75 20.76 -12.57 -40.47
C LYS A 75 19.38 -13.11 -40.10
N ALA A 76 18.37 -12.83 -40.89
CA ALA A 76 17.04 -13.36 -40.64
C ALA A 76 16.39 -13.95 -41.91
N PHE A 77 15.47 -14.87 -41.71
CA PHE A 77 14.59 -15.44 -42.71
C PHE A 77 13.18 -14.90 -42.52
N ILE A 78 12.46 -14.70 -43.58
CA ILE A 78 11.00 -14.56 -43.60
C ILE A 78 10.39 -15.89 -44.02
N SER A 79 9.49 -16.43 -43.21
CA SER A 79 8.64 -17.56 -43.52
C SER A 79 7.19 -17.12 -43.70
N TRP A 80 6.57 -17.54 -44.80
CA TRP A 80 5.15 -17.32 -45.08
C TRP A 80 4.53 -18.61 -45.62
N GLY A 81 4.01 -19.43 -44.73
CA GLY A 81 3.58 -20.77 -45.06
C GLY A 81 4.75 -21.67 -45.43
N GLU A 82 4.79 -22.17 -46.66
CA GLU A 82 5.87 -23.03 -47.19
C GLU A 82 7.01 -22.20 -47.83
N ASN A 83 6.82 -20.93 -48.05
CA ASN A 83 7.82 -20.05 -48.68
C ASN A 83 8.77 -19.47 -47.65
N ILE A 84 10.08 -19.57 -47.92
CA ILE A 84 11.16 -19.05 -47.09
C ILE A 84 12.00 -18.10 -47.96
N ILE A 85 12.28 -16.92 -47.44
CA ILE A 85 13.12 -15.92 -48.07
C ILE A 85 14.25 -15.53 -47.11
N GLY A 86 15.48 -15.52 -47.59
CA GLY A 86 16.67 -15.21 -46.78
C GLY A 86 17.73 -16.33 -46.86
N PRO A 87 18.81 -16.26 -46.05
CA PRO A 87 19.04 -15.29 -44.94
C PRO A 87 19.61 -13.94 -45.44
N TYR A 88 19.02 -12.82 -44.95
CA TYR A 88 19.51 -11.48 -45.27
C TYR A 88 19.72 -10.63 -44.02
N ASN A 89 20.76 -9.80 -43.98
CA ASN A 89 21.07 -8.92 -42.87
C ASN A 89 20.00 -7.83 -42.67
N PHE A 90 19.43 -7.32 -43.75
CA PHE A 90 18.38 -6.29 -43.67
C PHE A 90 17.10 -6.80 -43.01
N LEU A 91 16.82 -8.12 -43.08
CA LEU A 91 15.68 -8.74 -42.45
C LEU A 91 15.83 -8.79 -40.91
N SER A 92 17.06 -9.02 -40.44
CA SER A 92 17.36 -8.94 -39.00
C SER A 92 17.17 -7.53 -38.45
N LYS A 93 17.65 -6.49 -39.19
CA LYS A 93 17.42 -5.09 -38.83
C LYS A 93 15.93 -4.72 -38.88
N LEU A 94 15.21 -5.22 -39.89
CA LEU A 94 13.76 -4.99 -39.98
C LEU A 94 13.01 -5.62 -38.80
N LYS A 95 13.39 -6.85 -38.41
CA LYS A 95 12.83 -7.51 -37.22
C LYS A 95 13.09 -6.69 -35.96
N GLU A 96 14.33 -6.26 -35.75
CA GLU A 96 14.70 -5.43 -34.59
C GLU A 96 13.87 -4.15 -34.51
N LEU A 97 13.65 -3.46 -35.65
CA LEU A 97 12.80 -2.27 -35.72
C LEU A 97 11.34 -2.57 -35.39
N ILE A 98 10.80 -3.70 -35.90
CA ILE A 98 9.42 -4.12 -35.59
C ILE A 98 9.28 -4.46 -34.12
N ASP A 99 10.20 -5.26 -33.56
CA ASP A 99 10.18 -5.68 -32.16
C ASP A 99 10.35 -4.48 -31.23
N LYS A 100 11.29 -3.57 -31.53
CA LYS A 100 11.49 -2.33 -30.78
C LYS A 100 10.26 -1.44 -30.82
N LYS A 101 9.64 -1.23 -31.99
CA LYS A 101 8.40 -0.46 -32.13
C LYS A 101 7.23 -1.11 -31.41
N PHE A 102 7.19 -2.44 -31.29
CA PHE A 102 6.15 -3.16 -30.57
C PHE A 102 6.38 -3.04 -29.07
N ILE A 103 7.59 -3.30 -28.58
CA ILE A 103 7.96 -3.25 -27.15
C ILE A 103 7.81 -1.83 -26.62
N THR A 104 8.20 -0.79 -27.38
CA THR A 104 8.05 0.61 -26.94
C THR A 104 6.62 1.05 -26.67
N LYS A 105 5.61 0.30 -27.13
CA LYS A 105 4.20 0.55 -26.75
C LYS A 105 3.90 0.14 -25.31
N PHE A 106 4.71 -0.75 -24.74
CA PHE A 106 4.57 -1.27 -23.39
C PHE A 106 5.71 -0.78 -22.48
N ASP A 107 6.58 0.08 -23.00
CA ASP A 107 7.77 0.56 -22.31
C ASP A 107 7.40 1.77 -21.44
N LEU A 108 7.02 1.51 -20.19
CA LEU A 108 6.82 2.53 -19.17
C LEU A 108 8.13 3.29 -18.86
N ILE A 109 9.28 2.69 -19.17
CA ILE A 109 10.62 3.24 -18.91
C ILE A 109 10.95 4.42 -19.82
N LYS A 110 10.30 4.55 -20.97
CA LYS A 110 10.55 5.64 -21.92
C LYS A 110 10.31 7.03 -21.33
N TYR A 111 9.53 7.13 -20.27
CA TYR A 111 9.29 8.38 -19.54
C TYR A 111 10.39 8.69 -18.51
N ILE A 112 11.15 7.68 -18.09
CA ILE A 112 12.21 7.80 -17.07
C ILE A 112 13.56 8.15 -17.74
N ASP A 113 13.85 7.60 -18.92
CA ASP A 113 15.18 7.66 -19.56
C ASP A 113 15.44 8.98 -20.36
N LEU A 114 14.44 9.82 -20.57
CA LEU A 114 14.57 11.03 -21.39
C LEU A 114 15.03 12.27 -20.61
N GLY A 115 15.37 12.18 -19.32
CA GLY A 115 15.88 13.34 -18.55
C GLY A 115 14.98 14.59 -18.59
N MET A 116 13.78 14.48 -19.19
CA MET A 116 12.85 15.56 -19.49
C MET A 116 11.60 15.57 -18.63
N LEU A 117 11.52 14.67 -17.64
CA LEU A 117 10.47 14.81 -16.64
C LEU A 117 10.97 15.81 -15.60
N SER A 118 10.56 17.06 -15.74
CA SER A 118 10.48 17.97 -14.60
C SER A 118 9.86 17.22 -13.44
N GLN A 119 10.27 17.45 -12.21
CA GLN A 119 9.68 16.86 -10.99
C GLN A 119 8.14 16.95 -10.98
N GLU A 120 7.54 17.86 -11.75
CA GLU A 120 6.10 18.05 -11.93
C GLU A 120 5.37 16.93 -12.68
N LYS A 121 6.10 16.06 -13.43
CA LYS A 121 5.52 14.94 -14.20
C LYS A 121 5.74 13.56 -13.57
N MET A 122 6.40 13.47 -12.42
CA MET A 122 6.45 12.22 -11.69
C MET A 122 5.06 11.85 -11.18
N GLN A 123 4.63 10.62 -11.46
CA GLN A 123 3.36 10.10 -10.96
C GLN A 123 3.39 10.11 -9.42
N LYS A 124 2.53 10.92 -8.81
CA LYS A 124 2.46 11.02 -7.35
C LYS A 124 2.03 9.69 -6.74
N CYS A 125 2.69 9.28 -5.68
CA CYS A 125 2.33 8.09 -4.95
C CYS A 125 0.91 8.18 -4.39
N ARG A 126 0.25 7.03 -4.30
CA ARG A 126 -1.11 6.84 -3.77
C ARG A 126 -1.06 6.28 -2.35
N GLY A 127 -2.20 5.91 -1.81
CA GLY A 127 -2.28 5.48 -0.42
C GLY A 127 -1.95 6.64 0.52
N CYS A 128 -1.30 6.36 1.64
CA CYS A 128 -0.92 7.38 2.61
C CYS A 128 0.08 8.41 2.09
N ALA A 129 0.79 8.13 1.00
CA ALA A 129 1.65 9.11 0.35
C ALA A 129 0.87 10.23 -0.36
N ALA A 130 -0.45 10.12 -0.51
CA ALA A 130 -1.34 11.19 -0.97
C ALA A 130 -1.74 12.19 0.12
N LYS A 131 -1.32 11.96 1.38
CA LYS A 131 -1.59 12.87 2.51
C LYS A 131 -0.92 14.22 2.31
N VAL A 132 -1.56 15.27 2.81
CA VAL A 132 -0.94 16.59 2.89
C VAL A 132 0.27 16.53 3.83
N ALA A 133 1.38 17.15 3.42
CA ALA A 133 2.60 17.15 4.21
C ALA A 133 2.41 17.78 5.60
N PHE A 134 3.22 17.38 6.56
CA PHE A 134 3.11 17.79 7.96
C PHE A 134 3.16 19.31 8.14
N THR A 135 4.09 19.99 7.48
CA THR A 135 4.29 21.46 7.66
C THR A 135 3.06 22.30 7.25
N PRO A 136 2.47 22.16 6.05
CA PRO A 136 1.25 22.90 5.72
C PRO A 136 0.06 22.51 6.60
N LEU A 137 -0.08 21.22 6.97
CA LEU A 137 -1.15 20.78 7.85
C LEU A 137 -1.07 21.46 9.22
N THR A 138 0.08 21.44 9.88
CA THR A 138 0.26 22.05 11.20
C THR A 138 0.11 23.58 11.15
N SER A 139 0.46 24.23 10.05
CA SER A 139 0.24 25.66 9.86
C SER A 139 -1.25 26.03 9.87
N VAL A 140 -2.08 25.22 9.17
CA VAL A 140 -3.54 25.43 9.15
C VAL A 140 -4.15 25.15 10.51
N LEU A 141 -3.76 24.06 11.19
CA LEU A 141 -4.26 23.73 12.53
C LEU A 141 -3.96 24.84 13.55
N LYS A 142 -2.76 25.44 13.48
CA LYS A 142 -2.43 26.62 14.32
C LYS A 142 -3.34 27.82 14.05
N ARG A 143 -3.68 28.09 12.78
CA ARG A 143 -4.59 29.21 12.43
C ARG A 143 -6.02 28.99 12.90
N LEU A 144 -6.42 27.74 13.11
CA LEU A 144 -7.73 27.35 13.63
C LEU A 144 -7.74 27.17 15.15
N ASP A 145 -6.60 27.44 15.82
CA ASP A 145 -6.40 27.21 17.26
C ASP A 145 -6.61 25.75 17.70
N LEU A 146 -6.35 24.83 16.77
CA LEU A 146 -6.42 23.38 16.96
C LEU A 146 -5.00 22.81 17.17
N THR A 147 -4.29 23.32 18.19
CA THR A 147 -2.87 23.01 18.42
C THR A 147 -2.64 21.90 19.43
N GLU A 148 -3.67 21.44 20.11
CA GLU A 148 -3.56 20.25 20.95
C GLU A 148 -3.23 19.03 20.09
N SER A 149 -2.24 18.24 20.52
CA SER A 149 -1.90 16.98 19.84
C SER A 149 -3.03 15.97 20.07
N PRO A 150 -3.91 15.74 19.11
CA PRO A 150 -5.00 14.80 19.27
C PRO A 150 -4.47 13.36 19.27
N ASP A 151 -5.17 12.48 19.97
CA ASP A 151 -5.01 11.05 19.80
C ASP A 151 -5.50 10.61 18.41
N ASP A 152 -5.24 9.36 18.02
CA ASP A 152 -5.59 8.84 16.70
C ASP A 152 -7.12 8.80 16.46
N SER A 153 -7.92 8.74 17.54
CA SER A 153 -9.36 8.89 17.47
C SER A 153 -9.89 9.88 18.52
N ILE A 154 -11.07 10.43 18.25
CA ILE A 154 -11.72 11.38 19.15
C ILE A 154 -12.84 10.70 19.95
N ASN A 155 -12.94 11.07 21.25
CA ASN A 155 -14.07 10.69 22.09
C ASN A 155 -15.28 11.57 21.75
N ILE A 156 -16.37 10.95 21.32
CA ILE A 156 -17.62 11.65 20.93
C ILE A 156 -18.78 11.42 21.91
N GLY A 157 -18.57 10.67 22.98
CA GLY A 157 -19.58 10.47 24.01
C GLY A 157 -19.43 9.20 24.83
N ILE A 158 -20.32 9.03 25.78
CA ILE A 158 -20.43 7.85 26.65
C ILE A 158 -21.77 7.20 26.42
N LEU A 159 -21.77 5.89 26.15
CA LEU A 159 -22.97 5.09 26.02
C LEU A 159 -23.55 4.78 27.39
N LYS A 160 -24.86 4.44 27.44
CA LYS A 160 -25.56 4.04 28.67
C LYS A 160 -24.87 2.86 29.41
N SER A 161 -24.14 2.03 28.67
CA SER A 161 -23.33 0.92 29.20
C SER A 161 -21.99 1.34 29.81
N ASN A 162 -21.74 2.64 30.02
CA ASN A 162 -20.47 3.21 30.46
C ASN A 162 -19.30 3.00 29.50
N LYS A 163 -19.56 2.57 28.25
CA LYS A 163 -18.55 2.48 27.20
C LYS A 163 -18.30 3.85 26.59
N THR A 164 -17.05 4.17 26.33
CA THR A 164 -16.67 5.39 25.59
C THR A 164 -16.85 5.12 24.10
N LEU A 165 -17.58 6.00 23.42
CA LEU A 165 -17.71 5.99 21.96
C LEU A 165 -16.59 6.84 21.38
N ILE A 166 -15.84 6.26 20.44
CA ILE A 166 -14.74 6.93 19.74
C ILE A 166 -14.98 6.90 18.24
N GLN A 167 -14.48 7.90 17.53
CA GLN A 167 -14.65 8.03 16.09
C GLN A 167 -13.34 8.51 15.44
N SER A 168 -13.06 8.00 14.26
CA SER A 168 -12.00 8.48 13.37
C SER A 168 -12.49 8.56 11.94
N VAL A 169 -11.76 9.31 11.10
CA VAL A 169 -11.94 9.35 9.65
C VAL A 169 -10.61 9.27 8.96
N ASP A 170 -10.50 8.34 8.02
CA ASP A 170 -9.32 8.21 7.18
C ASP A 170 -9.68 7.73 5.78
N GLY A 171 -8.75 7.89 4.82
CA GLY A 171 -8.98 7.50 3.45
C GLY A 171 -7.78 7.73 2.54
N PHE A 172 -7.84 7.13 1.37
CA PHE A 172 -6.79 7.27 0.35
C PHE A 172 -7.30 6.98 -1.08
N PRO A 173 -6.62 7.49 -2.12
CA PRO A 173 -6.85 7.09 -3.51
C PRO A 173 -6.45 5.63 -3.72
N SER A 174 -7.12 4.93 -4.64
CA SER A 174 -6.86 3.51 -4.96
C SER A 174 -5.38 3.18 -5.08
N LEU A 175 -4.96 2.17 -4.36
CA LEU A 175 -3.58 1.71 -4.29
C LEU A 175 -3.26 0.63 -5.34
N VAL A 176 -4.23 -0.24 -5.61
CA VAL A 176 -4.14 -1.36 -6.57
C VAL A 176 -5.31 -1.33 -7.55
N SER A 177 -5.21 -2.10 -8.64
CA SER A 177 -6.25 -2.16 -9.68
C SER A 177 -7.44 -3.06 -9.33
N ASP A 178 -7.40 -3.79 -8.21
CA ASP A 178 -8.50 -4.61 -7.71
C ASP A 178 -9.41 -3.77 -6.80
N PRO A 179 -10.66 -3.46 -7.20
CA PRO A 179 -11.56 -2.62 -6.40
C PRO A 179 -11.96 -3.26 -5.07
N TRP A 180 -12.14 -4.58 -5.04
CA TRP A 180 -12.48 -5.29 -3.83
C TRP A 180 -11.35 -5.28 -2.81
N LEU A 181 -10.13 -5.55 -3.27
CA LEU A 181 -8.95 -5.48 -2.40
C LEU A 181 -8.70 -4.05 -1.91
N ASN A 182 -8.88 -3.02 -2.77
CA ASN A 182 -8.81 -1.63 -2.33
C ASN A 182 -9.80 -1.33 -1.21
N GLY A 183 -11.05 -1.81 -1.34
CA GLY A 183 -12.06 -1.66 -0.30
C GLY A 183 -11.64 -2.29 1.03
N ARG A 184 -11.03 -3.47 1.00
CA ARG A 184 -10.51 -4.13 2.21
C ARG A 184 -9.36 -3.37 2.85
N LEU A 185 -8.38 -2.96 2.03
CA LEU A 185 -7.22 -2.19 2.50
C LEU A 185 -7.67 -0.84 3.09
N LEU A 186 -8.62 -0.17 2.44
CA LEU A 186 -9.23 1.05 2.94
C LEU A 186 -9.85 0.85 4.32
N ALA A 187 -10.65 -0.22 4.49
CA ALA A 187 -11.27 -0.52 5.77
C ALA A 187 -10.25 -0.82 6.87
N PHE A 188 -9.24 -1.66 6.60
CA PHE A 188 -8.21 -1.96 7.60
C PHE A 188 -7.37 -0.75 7.96
N HIS A 189 -7.07 0.11 6.98
CA HIS A 189 -6.35 1.35 7.21
C HIS A 189 -7.15 2.30 8.09
N SER A 190 -8.41 2.57 7.74
CA SER A 190 -9.26 3.49 8.51
C SER A 190 -9.65 2.95 9.90
N CYS A 191 -9.62 1.62 10.11
CA CYS A 191 -9.83 1.03 11.42
C CYS A 191 -8.61 1.15 12.33
N SER A 192 -7.43 1.45 11.80
CA SER A 192 -6.18 1.43 12.58
C SER A 192 -6.16 2.47 13.69
N ASP A 193 -6.75 3.64 13.48
CA ASP A 193 -6.90 4.69 14.50
C ASP A 193 -7.70 4.20 15.73
N ILE A 194 -8.79 3.47 15.46
CA ILE A 194 -9.60 2.89 16.55
C ILE A 194 -8.79 1.82 17.30
N TRP A 195 -8.04 0.99 16.58
CA TRP A 195 -7.17 0.00 17.18
C TRP A 195 -6.02 0.62 17.97
N ALA A 196 -5.43 1.71 17.46
CA ALA A 196 -4.37 2.45 18.15
C ALA A 196 -4.83 3.02 19.50
N CYS A 197 -6.13 3.31 19.63
CA CYS A 197 -6.75 3.74 20.89
C CYS A 197 -7.21 2.59 21.79
N GLY A 198 -6.94 1.32 21.41
CA GLY A 198 -7.40 0.14 22.15
C GLY A 198 -8.88 -0.19 21.94
N GLY A 199 -9.54 0.46 20.99
CA GLY A 199 -10.96 0.33 20.73
C GLY A 199 -11.33 -0.89 19.89
N SER A 200 -12.60 -1.27 19.99
CA SER A 200 -13.25 -2.24 19.11
C SER A 200 -14.13 -1.50 18.10
N VAL A 201 -13.92 -1.76 16.81
CA VAL A 201 -14.73 -1.17 15.74
C VAL A 201 -16.14 -1.77 15.80
N ILE A 202 -17.18 -0.91 15.70
CA ILE A 202 -18.59 -1.33 15.73
C ILE A 202 -19.32 -1.06 14.40
N SER A 203 -18.97 0.03 13.72
CA SER A 203 -19.56 0.38 12.43
C SER A 203 -18.68 1.33 11.65
N ALA A 204 -18.93 1.43 10.36
CA ALA A 204 -18.34 2.46 9.52
C ALA A 204 -19.37 3.02 8.52
N GLN A 205 -19.11 4.25 8.06
CA GLN A 205 -19.75 4.87 6.90
C GLN A 205 -18.67 5.15 5.86
N SER A 206 -18.98 4.98 4.57
CA SER A 206 -18.01 5.21 3.49
C SER A 206 -18.35 6.44 2.68
N VAL A 207 -17.33 7.19 2.26
CA VAL A 207 -17.44 8.15 1.17
C VAL A 207 -16.59 7.59 0.02
N VAL A 208 -17.22 7.30 -1.12
CA VAL A 208 -16.56 6.71 -2.28
C VAL A 208 -16.75 7.63 -3.48
N ASN A 209 -15.64 8.06 -4.07
CA ASN A 209 -15.60 8.82 -5.30
C ASN A 209 -15.24 7.89 -6.46
N LEU A 210 -16.11 7.80 -7.46
CA LEU A 210 -15.96 6.92 -8.62
C LEU A 210 -15.66 7.75 -9.87
N PRO A 211 -14.90 7.19 -10.83
CA PRO A 211 -14.74 7.83 -12.13
C PRO A 211 -16.06 7.88 -12.90
N SER A 212 -16.19 8.83 -13.82
CA SER A 212 -17.30 8.89 -14.76
C SER A 212 -17.18 7.76 -15.78
N LEU A 213 -18.07 6.78 -15.70
CA LEU A 213 -18.11 5.57 -16.53
C LEU A 213 -19.55 5.26 -16.94
N SER A 214 -19.76 4.19 -17.72
CA SER A 214 -21.11 3.68 -17.94
C SER A 214 -21.73 3.18 -16.64
N ASN A 215 -23.05 3.28 -16.52
CA ASN A 215 -23.79 2.87 -15.31
C ASN A 215 -23.44 1.45 -14.85
N ASP A 216 -23.33 0.50 -15.79
CA ASP A 216 -23.02 -0.91 -15.46
C ASP A 216 -21.62 -1.05 -14.83
N LEU A 217 -20.64 -0.31 -15.34
CA LEU A 217 -19.26 -0.32 -14.80
C LEU A 217 -19.20 0.39 -13.44
N GLN A 218 -19.88 1.53 -13.29
CA GLN A 218 -19.95 2.21 -11.99
C GLN A 218 -20.62 1.33 -10.93
N GLN A 219 -21.71 0.64 -11.30
CA GLN A 219 -22.41 -0.29 -10.41
C GLN A 219 -21.48 -1.42 -9.95
N GLU A 220 -20.74 -2.05 -10.87
CA GLU A 220 -19.83 -3.13 -10.54
C GLU A 220 -18.65 -2.66 -9.69
N LEU A 221 -18.03 -1.54 -10.03
CA LEU A 221 -16.94 -0.96 -9.24
C LEU A 221 -17.38 -0.63 -7.83
N LEU A 222 -18.52 0.05 -7.69
CA LEU A 222 -19.09 0.39 -6.39
C LEU A 222 -19.38 -0.86 -5.56
N PHE A 223 -20.02 -1.86 -6.18
CA PHE A 223 -20.31 -3.14 -5.52
C PHE A 223 -19.05 -3.80 -4.99
N GLN A 224 -17.98 -3.89 -5.80
CA GLN A 224 -16.73 -4.52 -5.38
C GLN A 224 -16.06 -3.76 -4.24
N VAL A 225 -15.97 -2.43 -4.32
CA VAL A 225 -15.39 -1.60 -3.26
C VAL A 225 -16.16 -1.78 -1.95
N LEU A 226 -17.48 -1.60 -1.98
CA LEU A 226 -18.30 -1.70 -0.78
C LEU A 226 -18.31 -3.12 -0.20
N ASN A 227 -18.31 -4.15 -1.05
CA ASN A 227 -18.21 -5.54 -0.61
C ASN A 227 -16.83 -5.82 0.03
N GLY A 228 -15.74 -5.26 -0.54
CA GLY A 228 -14.41 -5.30 0.06
C GLY A 228 -14.39 -4.68 1.46
N ILE A 229 -14.91 -3.46 1.60
CA ILE A 229 -15.04 -2.76 2.88
C ILE A 229 -15.83 -3.60 3.88
N ASN A 230 -17.03 -4.04 3.50
CA ASN A 230 -17.91 -4.81 4.37
C ASN A 230 -17.26 -6.13 4.82
N SER A 231 -16.57 -6.83 3.92
CA SER A 231 -15.86 -8.08 4.24
C SER A 231 -14.75 -7.89 5.28
N ALA A 232 -14.06 -6.75 5.28
CA ALA A 232 -13.06 -6.41 6.28
C ALA A 232 -13.67 -6.02 7.64
N LEU A 233 -14.81 -5.34 7.61
CA LEU A 233 -15.55 -4.97 8.83
C LEU A 233 -16.16 -6.19 9.51
N LEU A 234 -16.74 -7.13 8.75
CA LEU A 234 -17.39 -8.33 9.28
C LEU A 234 -16.43 -9.24 10.06
N ILE A 235 -15.15 -9.33 9.66
CA ILE A 235 -14.11 -10.12 10.38
C ILE A 235 -13.98 -9.69 11.84
N GLN A 236 -14.24 -8.43 12.14
CA GLN A 236 -14.14 -7.85 13.48
C GLN A 236 -15.50 -7.57 14.12
N GLY A 237 -16.59 -8.12 13.57
CA GLY A 237 -17.94 -7.96 14.08
C GLY A 237 -18.56 -6.59 13.83
N ALA A 238 -17.95 -5.78 13.00
CA ALA A 238 -18.44 -4.45 12.62
C ALA A 238 -19.29 -4.48 11.35
N ARG A 239 -20.01 -3.40 11.06
CA ARG A 239 -20.91 -3.30 9.91
C ARG A 239 -20.70 -2.00 9.14
N LEU A 240 -20.80 -2.08 7.82
CA LEU A 240 -21.00 -0.90 6.98
C LEU A 240 -22.46 -0.47 7.09
N VAL A 241 -22.73 0.72 7.66
CA VAL A 241 -24.09 1.18 8.00
C VAL A 241 -24.61 2.27 7.07
N GLY A 242 -23.83 2.68 6.08
CA GLY A 242 -24.22 3.69 5.10
C GLY A 242 -23.02 4.37 4.48
N GLY A 243 -23.27 5.52 3.86
CA GLY A 243 -22.22 6.31 3.24
C GLY A 243 -22.74 7.26 2.18
N HIS A 244 -21.81 7.82 1.41
CA HIS A 244 -22.10 8.69 0.28
C HIS A 244 -21.26 8.30 -0.91
N THR A 245 -21.81 8.45 -2.13
CA THR A 245 -21.10 8.15 -3.37
C THR A 245 -21.08 9.38 -4.25
N LEU A 246 -19.93 9.72 -4.77
CA LEU A 246 -19.70 10.84 -5.67
C LEU A 246 -19.20 10.32 -7.02
N GLU A 247 -19.52 11.05 -8.06
CA GLU A 247 -18.89 10.87 -9.37
C GLU A 247 -17.82 11.96 -9.56
N SER A 248 -16.59 11.53 -9.86
CA SER A 248 -15.49 12.46 -10.14
C SER A 248 -15.78 13.28 -11.38
N ARG A 249 -15.59 14.60 -11.29
CA ARG A 249 -15.65 15.51 -12.44
C ARG A 249 -14.28 15.73 -13.08
N ILE A 250 -13.24 15.11 -12.52
CA ILE A 250 -11.86 15.19 -13.05
C ILE A 250 -11.73 14.13 -14.14
N ILE A 251 -11.41 14.56 -15.35
CA ILE A 251 -11.05 13.67 -16.44
C ILE A 251 -9.60 13.25 -16.19
N HIS A 252 -9.41 12.01 -15.75
CA HIS A 252 -8.07 11.44 -15.59
C HIS A 252 -7.54 11.08 -16.98
N GLU A 253 -6.55 11.80 -17.48
CA GLU A 253 -5.89 11.52 -18.75
C GLU A 253 -5.05 10.22 -18.71
N GLU A 254 -4.78 9.68 -17.53
CA GLU A 254 -3.96 8.49 -17.36
C GLU A 254 -4.80 7.23 -17.12
N PRO A 255 -4.70 6.23 -18.03
CA PRO A 255 -5.47 4.98 -17.94
C PRO A 255 -4.98 4.00 -16.85
N SER A 256 -3.95 4.35 -16.09
CA SER A 256 -3.27 3.42 -15.18
C SER A 256 -3.92 3.30 -13.79
N SER A 257 -4.94 4.10 -13.46
CA SER A 257 -5.62 4.02 -12.17
C SER A 257 -7.12 3.86 -12.35
N LEU A 258 -7.74 3.09 -11.46
CA LEU A 258 -9.21 3.02 -11.36
C LEU A 258 -9.84 4.36 -10.98
N ALA A 259 -9.03 5.37 -10.62
CA ALA A 259 -9.48 6.70 -10.17
C ALA A 259 -10.59 6.65 -9.10
N ILE A 260 -10.56 5.60 -8.27
CA ILE A 260 -11.44 5.46 -7.12
C ILE A 260 -10.74 6.09 -5.92
N GLU A 261 -11.44 6.95 -5.22
CA GLU A 261 -10.98 7.49 -3.93
C GLU A 261 -11.99 7.07 -2.87
N GLY A 262 -11.49 6.71 -1.71
CA GLY A 262 -12.36 6.26 -0.63
C GLY A 262 -11.93 6.82 0.72
N SER A 263 -12.91 7.09 1.57
CA SER A 263 -12.73 7.41 2.98
C SER A 263 -13.78 6.70 3.82
N LEU A 264 -13.42 6.35 5.05
CA LEU A 264 -14.37 5.80 6.01
C LEU A 264 -14.40 6.67 7.26
N ILE A 265 -15.61 6.89 7.76
CA ILE A 265 -15.85 7.37 9.11
C ILE A 265 -16.09 6.12 9.96
N VAL A 266 -15.16 5.82 10.86
CA VAL A 266 -15.17 4.59 11.65
C VAL A 266 -15.58 4.90 13.09
N ASN A 267 -16.56 4.17 13.60
CA ASN A 267 -16.99 4.25 14.98
C ASN A 267 -16.50 3.04 15.76
N GLY A 268 -15.95 3.29 16.93
CA GLY A 268 -15.48 2.27 17.84
C GLY A 268 -15.94 2.51 19.27
N THR A 269 -15.77 1.49 20.12
CA THR A 269 -16.04 1.59 21.55
C THR A 269 -14.85 1.10 22.36
N ILE A 270 -14.68 1.71 23.54
CA ILE A 270 -13.77 1.28 24.57
C ILE A 270 -14.60 0.94 25.81
N GLU A 271 -14.32 -0.19 26.46
CA GLU A 271 -15.13 -0.70 27.58
C GLU A 271 -15.17 0.26 28.77
N ASP A 272 -14.06 0.94 29.06
CA ASP A 272 -13.96 1.95 30.12
C ASP A 272 -12.89 2.96 29.68
N LYS A 273 -13.15 4.25 29.89
CA LYS A 273 -12.23 5.36 29.54
C LYS A 273 -10.81 5.15 30.09
N LYS A 274 -10.66 4.47 31.23
CA LYS A 274 -9.34 4.16 31.82
C LYS A 274 -8.47 3.24 30.94
N TYR A 275 -9.10 2.50 30.00
CA TYR A 275 -8.42 1.60 29.06
C TYR A 275 -8.12 2.28 27.72
N PHE A 276 -8.39 3.57 27.58
CA PHE A 276 -8.02 4.33 26.39
C PHE A 276 -6.49 4.38 26.27
N TRP A 277 -5.99 3.96 25.10
CA TRP A 277 -4.58 4.08 24.76
C TRP A 277 -4.36 5.44 24.10
N SER A 278 -3.51 6.25 24.72
CA SER A 278 -3.17 7.57 24.20
C SER A 278 -1.79 7.54 23.58
N LYS A 279 -1.49 8.45 22.70
CA LYS A 279 -0.12 8.75 22.25
C LYS A 279 0.78 9.18 23.40
N ARG A 280 0.18 9.76 24.45
CA ARG A 280 0.85 10.27 25.65
C ARG A 280 0.99 9.19 26.72
N GLY A 281 2.10 9.20 27.44
CA GLY A 281 2.26 8.40 28.64
C GLY A 281 3.38 7.38 28.60
N MET A 282 4.33 7.52 27.68
CA MET A 282 5.58 6.75 27.72
C MET A 282 6.28 6.93 29.05
N LYS A 283 6.98 5.90 29.51
CA LYS A 283 7.73 5.89 30.76
C LYS A 283 9.17 5.51 30.50
N LYS A 284 10.07 6.07 31.29
CA LYS A 284 11.47 5.65 31.30
C LYS A 284 11.57 4.15 31.57
N GLY A 285 12.32 3.43 30.75
CA GLY A 285 12.47 1.97 30.81
C GLY A 285 11.45 1.20 29.98
N ASP A 286 10.45 1.86 29.38
CA ASP A 286 9.53 1.19 28.45
C ASP A 286 10.27 0.64 27.22
N GLN A 287 9.76 -0.44 26.68
CA GLN A 287 10.15 -0.97 25.39
C GLN A 287 9.18 -0.52 24.29
N ILE A 288 9.72 -0.23 23.12
CA ILE A 288 8.95 0.13 21.94
C ILE A 288 8.81 -1.10 21.06
N LEU A 289 7.56 -1.49 20.81
CA LEU A 289 7.21 -2.64 20.00
C LEU A 289 6.46 -2.21 18.75
N ILE A 290 6.70 -2.92 17.64
CA ILE A 290 6.00 -2.74 16.38
C ILE A 290 5.32 -4.04 15.95
N SER A 291 4.11 -3.97 15.39
CA SER A 291 3.30 -5.14 15.05
C SER A 291 3.47 -5.66 13.63
N ARG A 292 4.18 -4.93 12.76
CA ARG A 292 4.25 -5.22 11.33
C ARG A 292 5.49 -4.56 10.72
N SER A 293 5.96 -5.07 9.56
CA SER A 293 7.10 -4.50 8.80
C SER A 293 6.78 -3.12 8.22
N LEU A 294 7.82 -2.34 7.92
CA LEU A 294 7.80 -1.04 7.25
C LEU A 294 8.23 -1.15 5.78
N GLY A 295 7.93 -0.11 4.99
CA GLY A 295 8.39 0.02 3.61
C GLY A 295 7.29 -0.05 2.56
N THR A 296 6.00 0.06 2.93
CA THR A 296 4.89 0.01 1.97
C THR A 296 4.94 1.17 0.98
N GLY A 297 5.32 2.39 1.42
CA GLY A 297 5.45 3.55 0.54
C GLY A 297 6.49 3.34 -0.55
N ILE A 298 7.65 2.78 -0.19
CA ILE A 298 8.75 2.44 -1.12
C ILE A 298 8.29 1.38 -2.12
N ILE A 299 7.65 0.28 -1.65
CA ILE A 299 7.15 -0.80 -2.51
C ILE A 299 6.12 -0.27 -3.50
N PHE A 300 5.15 0.53 -3.05
CA PHE A 300 4.11 1.05 -3.95
C PHE A 300 4.63 2.14 -4.88
N SER A 301 5.62 2.94 -4.49
CA SER A 301 6.33 3.83 -5.41
C SER A 301 6.98 3.05 -6.56
N ALA A 302 7.73 2.01 -6.23
CA ALA A 302 8.34 1.14 -7.23
C ALA A 302 7.30 0.34 -8.05
N PHE A 303 6.20 -0.10 -7.44
CA PHE A 303 5.11 -0.79 -8.12
C PHE A 303 4.45 0.09 -9.19
N MET A 304 4.16 1.35 -8.88
CA MET A 304 3.59 2.31 -9.83
C MET A 304 4.51 2.56 -11.03
N ASN A 305 5.82 2.35 -10.86
CA ASN A 305 6.83 2.41 -11.91
C ASN A 305 7.11 1.03 -12.57
N GLY A 306 6.34 -0.02 -12.27
CA GLY A 306 6.51 -1.35 -12.84
C GLY A 306 7.79 -2.07 -12.42
N GLN A 307 8.39 -1.70 -11.29
CA GLN A 307 9.72 -2.14 -10.86
C GLN A 307 9.73 -3.13 -9.68
N VAL A 308 8.56 -3.53 -9.21
CA VAL A 308 8.45 -4.52 -8.12
C VAL A 308 8.27 -5.93 -8.69
N LYS A 309 8.99 -6.89 -8.14
CA LYS A 309 8.80 -8.30 -8.46
C LYS A 309 7.42 -8.75 -7.95
N PRO A 310 6.61 -9.49 -8.75
CA PRO A 310 5.23 -9.86 -8.39
C PRO A 310 5.10 -10.51 -7.02
N TYR A 311 6.01 -11.42 -6.64
CA TYR A 311 5.96 -12.11 -5.35
C TYR A 311 6.18 -11.18 -4.15
N ILE A 312 6.96 -10.08 -4.31
CA ILE A 312 7.15 -9.06 -3.26
C ILE A 312 5.84 -8.32 -3.04
N LEU A 313 5.22 -7.85 -4.13
CA LEU A 313 3.92 -7.18 -4.07
C LEU A 313 2.86 -8.08 -3.42
N ASP A 314 2.75 -9.33 -3.86
CA ASP A 314 1.81 -10.32 -3.33
C ASP A 314 2.01 -10.54 -1.82
N SER A 315 3.26 -10.74 -1.37
CA SER A 315 3.56 -10.96 0.04
C SER A 315 3.22 -9.74 0.89
N THR A 316 3.50 -8.54 0.36
CA THR A 316 3.17 -7.26 1.01
C THR A 316 1.66 -7.08 1.13
N LEU A 317 0.91 -7.26 0.04
CA LEU A 317 -0.54 -7.14 0.03
C LEU A 317 -1.21 -8.16 0.96
N ARG A 318 -0.71 -9.40 1.04
CA ARG A 318 -1.22 -10.40 2.01
C ARG A 318 -1.06 -9.93 3.44
N LYS A 319 0.07 -9.32 3.81
CA LYS A 319 0.29 -8.79 5.16
C LYS A 319 -0.56 -7.54 5.42
N MET A 320 -0.67 -6.62 4.45
CA MET A 320 -1.53 -5.44 4.57
C MET A 320 -3.01 -5.82 4.72
N ASN A 321 -3.45 -6.88 4.03
CA ASN A 321 -4.83 -7.39 4.06
C ASN A 321 -5.17 -8.23 5.31
N GLN A 322 -4.45 -8.02 6.40
CA GLN A 322 -4.70 -8.68 7.69
C GLN A 322 -5.19 -7.65 8.71
N SER A 323 -6.27 -7.98 9.40
CA SER A 323 -6.77 -7.18 10.52
C SER A 323 -5.82 -7.24 11.71
N GLN A 324 -5.63 -6.12 12.39
CA GLN A 324 -4.92 -6.06 13.68
C GLN A 324 -5.88 -6.13 14.90
N HIS A 325 -7.17 -6.32 14.65
CA HIS A 325 -8.19 -6.46 15.70
C HIS A 325 -7.84 -7.52 16.75
N ASN A 326 -7.36 -8.70 16.33
CA ASN A 326 -7.00 -9.78 17.26
C ASN A 326 -5.84 -9.41 18.17
N VAL A 327 -4.91 -8.60 17.68
CA VAL A 327 -3.76 -8.10 18.45
C VAL A 327 -4.25 -7.17 19.57
N VAL A 328 -5.15 -6.26 19.24
CA VAL A 328 -5.79 -5.33 20.19
C VAL A 328 -6.63 -6.09 21.22
N ASN A 329 -7.44 -7.03 20.77
CA ASN A 329 -8.26 -7.87 21.64
C ASN A 329 -7.41 -8.65 22.66
N TYR A 330 -6.28 -9.20 22.24
CA TYR A 330 -5.37 -9.89 23.15
C TYR A 330 -4.84 -8.95 24.24
N ILE A 331 -4.42 -7.74 23.88
CA ILE A 331 -3.95 -6.73 24.85
C ILE A 331 -5.08 -6.32 25.79
N ASN A 332 -6.30 -6.13 25.30
CA ASN A 332 -7.46 -5.79 26.11
C ASN A 332 -7.82 -6.91 27.11
N GLN A 333 -7.75 -8.18 26.68
CA GLN A 333 -7.92 -9.33 27.56
C GLN A 333 -6.82 -9.40 28.64
N LEU A 334 -5.57 -9.11 28.27
CA LEU A 334 -4.47 -9.06 29.22
C LEU A 334 -4.67 -7.94 30.25
N THR A 335 -5.12 -6.77 29.80
CA THR A 335 -5.45 -5.62 30.65
C THR A 335 -6.60 -5.95 31.62
N SER A 336 -7.64 -6.62 31.15
CA SER A 336 -8.79 -7.03 32.00
C SER A 336 -8.39 -8.01 33.10
N ARG A 337 -7.40 -8.88 32.86
CA ARG A 337 -6.84 -9.80 33.84
C ARG A 337 -5.96 -9.11 34.87
N HIS A 338 -5.48 -7.91 34.59
CA HIS A 338 -4.60 -7.12 35.45
C HIS A 338 -5.14 -5.69 35.64
N PRO A 339 -6.32 -5.50 36.28
CA PRO A 339 -7.06 -4.24 36.26
C PRO A 339 -6.33 -3.06 36.93
N HIS A 340 -5.30 -3.33 37.71
CA HIS A 340 -4.44 -2.33 38.38
C HIS A 340 -3.15 -2.03 37.60
N ALA A 341 -2.90 -2.73 36.48
CA ALA A 341 -1.70 -2.55 35.67
C ALA A 341 -2.04 -1.94 34.31
N ARG A 342 -1.25 -0.99 33.90
CA ARG A 342 -1.33 -0.45 32.56
C ARG A 342 -0.43 -1.26 31.62
N VAL A 343 -1.03 -2.10 30.77
CA VAL A 343 -0.30 -2.97 29.84
C VAL A 343 0.35 -2.14 28.72
N VAL A 344 -0.38 -1.16 28.18
CA VAL A 344 0.10 -0.21 27.16
C VAL A 344 0.19 1.16 27.79
N ASN A 345 1.37 1.76 27.81
CA ASN A 345 1.59 3.10 28.34
C ASN A 345 1.28 4.17 27.27
N ALA A 346 1.67 3.95 26.01
CA ALA A 346 1.31 4.77 24.88
C ALA A 346 1.20 3.92 23.60
N CYS A 347 0.37 4.35 22.66
CA CYS A 347 0.15 3.66 21.38
C CYS A 347 -0.16 4.67 20.28
N THR A 348 0.19 4.31 19.05
CA THR A 348 -0.25 4.93 17.80
C THR A 348 -0.17 3.91 16.66
N ASP A 349 -0.81 4.15 15.54
CA ASP A 349 -0.53 3.47 14.28
C ASP A 349 0.49 4.27 13.44
N ILE A 350 1.16 3.60 12.53
CA ILE A 350 2.14 4.24 11.64
C ILE A 350 1.54 4.37 10.26
N THR A 351 1.36 5.62 9.83
CA THR A 351 0.75 5.96 8.54
C THR A 351 1.59 6.98 7.75
N GLY A 352 1.01 8.09 7.30
CA GLY A 352 1.59 9.00 6.35
C GLY A 352 2.91 9.67 6.77
N PHE A 353 3.16 9.85 8.06
CA PHE A 353 4.37 10.52 8.56
C PHE A 353 5.53 9.56 8.86
N GLY A 354 5.36 8.27 8.59
CA GLY A 354 6.37 7.24 8.86
C GLY A 354 6.59 7.00 10.34
N LEU A 355 7.46 6.03 10.65
CA LEU A 355 7.74 5.65 12.05
C LEU A 355 8.25 6.84 12.87
N LEU A 356 9.21 7.59 12.32
CA LEU A 356 9.85 8.67 13.06
C LEU A 356 8.89 9.83 13.34
N GLY A 357 7.99 10.15 12.40
CA GLY A 357 6.98 11.19 12.59
C GLY A 357 6.00 10.84 13.73
N HIS A 358 5.44 9.64 13.70
CA HIS A 358 4.48 9.21 14.73
C HIS A 358 5.12 9.01 16.11
N LEU A 359 6.34 8.46 16.17
CA LEU A 359 7.09 8.42 17.44
C LEU A 359 7.44 9.82 17.95
N SER A 360 7.69 10.79 17.05
CA SER A 360 7.91 12.19 17.44
C SER A 360 6.66 12.77 18.11
N GLU A 361 5.46 12.52 17.58
CA GLU A 361 4.20 12.94 18.18
C GLU A 361 4.00 12.33 19.58
N MET A 362 4.25 11.02 19.71
CA MET A 362 4.15 10.31 21.00
C MET A 362 5.12 10.89 22.04
N LEU A 363 6.37 11.10 21.65
CA LEU A 363 7.42 11.60 22.55
C LEU A 363 7.16 13.04 22.92
N GLN A 364 6.78 13.88 21.97
CA GLN A 364 6.43 15.29 22.23
C GLN A 364 5.27 15.39 23.21
N SER A 365 4.19 14.62 22.98
CA SER A 365 3.01 14.62 23.85
C SER A 365 3.36 14.15 25.26
N THR A 366 4.26 13.18 25.40
CA THR A 366 4.72 12.71 26.71
C THR A 366 5.61 13.73 27.41
N ASN A 367 6.55 14.37 26.69
CA ASN A 367 7.50 15.32 27.26
C ASN A 367 6.84 16.64 27.69
N ILE A 368 5.69 17.01 27.15
CA ILE A 368 4.88 18.11 27.70
C ILE A 368 4.56 17.88 29.17
N ASP A 369 4.24 16.65 29.57
CA ASP A 369 3.95 16.32 30.96
C ASP A 369 5.24 16.27 31.82
N GLN A 370 6.36 15.77 31.26
CA GLN A 370 7.65 15.83 31.94
C GLN A 370 8.05 17.28 32.28
N PHE A 371 7.92 18.20 31.31
CA PHE A 371 8.21 19.62 31.55
C PHE A 371 7.30 20.25 32.61
N LYS A 372 6.00 19.92 32.62
CA LYS A 372 5.07 20.40 33.66
C LYS A 372 5.43 19.90 35.06
N MET A 373 6.08 18.76 35.15
CA MET A 373 6.54 18.15 36.42
C MET A 373 7.99 18.53 36.78
N ASN A 374 8.65 19.40 35.99
CA ASN A 374 10.06 19.74 36.12
C ASN A 374 10.99 18.49 36.07
N LEU A 375 10.62 17.50 35.25
CA LEU A 375 11.42 16.30 35.01
C LEU A 375 12.19 16.45 33.67
N ASP A 376 13.30 15.71 33.57
CA ASP A 376 14.05 15.66 32.32
C ASP A 376 13.21 15.04 31.19
N PRO A 377 13.34 15.58 29.97
CA PRO A 377 12.63 15.03 28.82
C PRO A 377 13.12 13.60 28.52
N LEU A 378 12.17 12.72 28.23
CA LEU A 378 12.46 11.38 27.76
C LEU A 378 13.00 11.43 26.32
N LYS A 379 13.78 10.43 25.96
CA LYS A 379 14.25 10.14 24.61
C LYS A 379 13.94 8.72 24.20
N ILE A 380 13.91 8.45 22.90
CA ILE A 380 13.74 7.10 22.35
C ILE A 380 15.05 6.63 21.76
N VAL A 381 15.47 5.44 22.13
CA VAL A 381 16.59 4.71 21.55
C VAL A 381 16.02 3.70 20.56
N LEU A 382 16.35 3.80 19.27
CA LEU A 382 15.90 2.87 18.23
C LEU A 382 17.05 1.93 17.83
N GLU A 383 16.77 0.66 17.80
CA GLU A 383 17.69 -0.42 17.39
C GLU A 383 17.44 -0.71 15.89
N LEU A 384 18.18 -0.05 14.99
CA LEU A 384 17.91 -0.09 13.55
C LEU A 384 17.91 -1.50 12.96
N ASP A 385 18.78 -2.38 13.47
CA ASP A 385 18.89 -3.77 13.01
C ASP A 385 17.64 -4.61 13.35
N ASN A 386 16.85 -4.17 14.33
CA ASN A 386 15.64 -4.86 14.77
C ASN A 386 14.37 -4.33 14.12
N ILE A 387 14.44 -3.23 13.37
CA ILE A 387 13.27 -2.68 12.68
C ILE A 387 12.92 -3.58 11.50
N PRO A 388 11.75 -4.23 11.52
CA PRO A 388 11.37 -5.13 10.45
C PRO A 388 11.00 -4.34 9.19
N VAL A 389 11.53 -4.75 8.05
CA VAL A 389 11.19 -4.21 6.73
C VAL A 389 10.57 -5.29 5.86
N TYR A 390 9.73 -4.88 4.90
CA TYR A 390 9.22 -5.82 3.89
C TYR A 390 10.35 -6.29 2.97
N ASP A 391 10.20 -7.51 2.45
CA ASP A 391 11.15 -8.07 1.49
C ASP A 391 11.32 -7.13 0.29
N GLY A 392 12.57 -6.94 -0.15
CA GLY A 392 12.92 -6.10 -1.29
C GLY A 392 12.99 -4.60 -1.03
N VAL A 393 12.60 -4.09 0.13
CA VAL A 393 12.62 -2.64 0.44
C VAL A 393 14.01 -2.05 0.30
N LEU A 394 15.03 -2.69 0.86
CA LEU A 394 16.41 -2.19 0.81
C LEU A 394 16.95 -2.20 -0.64
N ASP A 395 16.67 -3.26 -1.42
CA ASP A 395 17.03 -3.34 -2.85
C ASP A 395 16.32 -2.23 -3.66
N LEU A 396 15.07 -1.92 -3.36
CA LEU A 396 14.35 -0.85 -4.02
C LEU A 396 14.91 0.53 -3.68
N LEU A 397 15.32 0.75 -2.44
CA LEU A 397 16.00 1.99 -2.02
C LEU A 397 17.37 2.15 -2.72
N ASP A 398 18.16 1.09 -2.81
CA ASP A 398 19.45 1.11 -3.55
C ASP A 398 19.23 1.45 -5.04
N ARG A 399 18.08 1.12 -5.59
CA ARG A 399 17.67 1.48 -6.95
C ARG A 399 17.00 2.86 -7.05
N GLY A 400 16.92 3.62 -5.96
CA GLY A 400 16.44 5.00 -5.91
C GLY A 400 14.91 5.15 -5.83
N PHE A 401 14.15 4.10 -5.44
CA PHE A 401 12.71 4.20 -5.26
C PHE A 401 12.36 4.67 -3.86
N GLU A 402 11.69 5.82 -3.77
CA GLU A 402 11.17 6.40 -2.54
C GLU A 402 9.73 6.86 -2.75
N SER A 403 8.96 6.96 -1.67
CA SER A 403 7.64 7.55 -1.72
C SER A 403 7.70 9.06 -2.00
N THR A 404 6.77 9.59 -2.78
CA THR A 404 6.70 11.03 -3.08
C THR A 404 6.43 11.92 -1.86
N LEU A 405 5.98 11.37 -0.74
CA LEU A 405 5.82 12.10 0.53
C LEU A 405 7.07 12.03 1.41
N ALA A 406 7.98 11.06 1.19
CA ALA A 406 9.17 10.88 2.00
C ALA A 406 10.06 12.14 2.12
N PRO A 407 10.30 12.94 1.05
CA PRO A 407 11.05 14.19 1.17
C PRO A 407 10.43 15.19 2.15
N SER A 408 9.09 15.26 2.23
CA SER A 408 8.41 16.12 3.20
C SER A 408 8.56 15.62 4.64
N ASN A 409 8.74 14.32 4.83
CA ASN A 409 8.95 13.69 6.13
C ASN A 409 10.40 13.77 6.61
N GLU A 410 11.36 14.18 5.77
CA GLU A 410 12.76 14.41 6.18
C GLU A 410 12.89 15.42 7.33
N ILE A 411 11.88 16.26 7.53
CA ILE A 411 11.81 17.18 8.67
C ILE A 411 11.96 16.43 10.02
N PHE A 412 11.51 15.19 10.12
CA PHE A 412 11.59 14.39 11.34
C PHE A 412 13.01 13.87 11.62
N LEU A 413 13.89 13.78 10.61
CA LEU A 413 15.30 13.38 10.80
C LEU A 413 16.06 14.38 11.68
N LYS A 414 15.60 15.64 11.77
CA LYS A 414 16.17 16.65 12.65
C LYS A 414 16.03 16.34 14.15
N HIS A 415 15.17 15.38 14.48
CA HIS A 415 14.99 14.89 15.85
C HIS A 415 16.05 13.86 16.26
N ILE A 416 16.86 13.38 15.31
CA ILE A 416 18.02 12.56 15.57
C ILE A 416 19.11 13.53 16.07
N ASP A 417 19.60 13.30 17.28
CA ASP A 417 20.71 14.03 17.93
C ASP A 417 20.49 15.51 18.31
N GLY A 418 19.32 16.13 18.09
CA GLY A 418 19.33 17.60 18.16
C GLY A 418 18.26 18.35 18.92
N HIS A 419 17.07 17.83 19.14
CA HIS A 419 15.97 18.67 19.65
C HIS A 419 15.65 18.41 21.12
N LYS A 420 15.54 19.49 21.95
CA LYS A 420 15.30 19.36 23.41
C LYS A 420 14.00 18.63 23.79
N ALA A 421 12.92 18.79 23.01
CA ALA A 421 11.61 18.20 23.31
C ALA A 421 11.40 16.83 22.71
N VAL A 422 12.07 16.53 21.59
CA VAL A 422 11.99 15.24 20.86
C VAL A 422 13.40 14.85 20.46
N ARG A 423 13.86 13.72 20.99
CA ARG A 423 15.22 13.23 20.71
C ARG A 423 15.21 11.73 20.47
N PHE A 424 15.83 11.32 19.38
CA PHE A 424 16.11 9.93 19.05
C PHE A 424 17.60 9.64 19.10
N GLU A 425 17.96 8.49 19.63
CA GLU A 425 19.28 7.88 19.48
C GLU A 425 19.11 6.64 18.60
N LEU A 426 19.95 6.52 17.58
CA LEU A 426 19.93 5.38 16.69
C LEU A 426 21.11 4.47 17.01
N ILE A 427 20.83 3.19 17.26
CA ILE A 427 21.83 2.18 17.54
C ILE A 427 21.80 1.14 16.43
N SER A 428 22.97 0.79 15.88
CA SER A 428 23.12 -0.30 14.94
C SER A 428 24.46 -0.99 15.18
N ASN A 429 24.46 -2.30 15.26
CA ASN A 429 25.67 -3.11 15.30
C ASN A 429 26.44 -3.05 13.98
N ASN A 430 25.75 -2.70 12.88
CA ASN A 430 26.28 -2.62 11.53
C ASN A 430 26.74 -1.20 11.15
N PHE A 431 26.63 -0.21 12.03
CA PHE A 431 26.89 1.20 11.72
C PHE A 431 28.30 1.44 11.13
N PHE A 432 29.33 0.82 11.73
CA PHE A 432 30.72 0.98 11.28
C PHE A 432 31.09 0.13 10.05
N SER A 433 30.27 -0.86 9.70
CA SER A 433 30.53 -1.79 8.61
C SER A 433 29.72 -1.52 7.33
N ASN A 434 28.59 -0.76 7.41
CA ASN A 434 27.71 -0.56 6.27
C ASN A 434 26.96 0.78 6.31
N GLU A 435 27.64 1.84 5.83
CA GLU A 435 27.05 3.19 5.69
C GLU A 435 25.79 3.19 4.79
N SER A 436 25.75 2.32 3.77
CA SER A 436 24.60 2.19 2.87
C SER A 436 23.36 1.69 3.63
N PHE A 437 23.50 0.69 4.49
CA PHE A 437 22.40 0.20 5.34
C PHE A 437 21.84 1.31 6.25
N TYR A 438 22.72 2.07 6.89
CA TYR A 438 22.29 3.17 7.75
C TYR A 438 21.46 4.22 6.98
N LYS A 439 21.96 4.65 5.81
CA LYS A 439 21.24 5.60 4.94
C LYS A 439 19.89 5.05 4.48
N ALA A 440 19.84 3.78 4.10
CA ALA A 440 18.60 3.12 3.71
C ALA A 440 17.60 3.07 4.88
N MET A 441 18.06 2.74 6.08
CA MET A 441 17.19 2.72 7.26
C MET A 441 16.64 4.09 7.62
N LEU A 442 17.40 5.18 7.46
CA LEU A 442 16.86 6.54 7.63
C LEU A 442 15.68 6.80 6.70
N LYS A 443 15.74 6.33 5.44
CA LYS A 443 14.63 6.43 4.48
C LYS A 443 13.44 5.55 4.89
N VAL A 444 13.67 4.36 5.42
CA VAL A 444 12.61 3.51 5.98
C VAL A 444 11.88 4.17 7.15
N LEU A 445 12.62 4.86 8.04
CA LEU A 445 12.04 5.53 9.22
C LEU A 445 11.03 6.63 8.86
N ILE A 446 11.19 7.26 7.71
CA ILE A 446 10.33 8.37 7.24
C ILE A 446 9.36 7.94 6.13
N ASP A 447 9.40 6.66 5.72
CA ASP A 447 8.55 6.14 4.65
C ASP A 447 7.08 6.12 5.08
N PRO A 448 6.15 6.72 4.29
CA PRO A 448 4.71 6.64 4.56
C PRO A 448 4.22 5.19 4.50
N GLN A 449 3.35 4.82 5.45
CA GLN A 449 2.80 3.47 5.52
C GLN A 449 1.31 3.45 5.21
N THR A 450 0.87 2.56 4.33
CA THR A 450 -0.55 2.22 4.15
C THR A 450 -0.84 0.89 4.83
N CYS A 451 -1.91 0.79 5.63
CA CYS A 451 -2.17 -0.35 6.51
C CYS A 451 -0.94 -0.66 7.39
N GLY A 452 -0.33 0.37 7.94
CA GLY A 452 0.91 0.27 8.70
C GLY A 452 0.76 -0.48 10.02
N PRO A 453 1.86 -0.63 10.76
CA PRO A 453 1.87 -1.28 12.06
C PRO A 453 1.23 -0.42 13.14
N LEU A 454 0.78 -1.06 14.21
CA LEU A 454 0.65 -0.43 15.51
C LEU A 454 2.02 -0.36 16.19
N VAL A 455 2.26 0.73 16.92
CA VAL A 455 3.43 0.89 17.78
C VAL A 455 2.97 1.11 19.21
N VAL A 456 3.51 0.33 20.13
CA VAL A 456 3.20 0.43 21.54
C VAL A 456 4.46 0.68 22.38
N SER A 457 4.30 1.50 23.43
CA SER A 457 5.24 1.66 24.52
C SER A 457 4.70 0.92 25.74
N CYS A 458 5.46 0.00 26.29
CA CYS A 458 5.06 -0.80 27.44
C CYS A 458 6.25 -1.23 28.30
N SER A 459 5.98 -1.62 29.56
CA SER A 459 7.04 -2.12 30.43
C SER A 459 7.65 -3.43 29.91
N PRO A 460 8.92 -3.78 30.27
CA PRO A 460 9.58 -5.00 29.83
C PRO A 460 8.77 -6.28 30.11
N ILE A 461 8.10 -6.37 31.25
CA ILE A 461 7.27 -7.53 31.62
C ILE A 461 6.13 -7.77 30.64
N TYR A 462 5.49 -6.69 30.15
CA TYR A 462 4.42 -6.81 29.17
C TYR A 462 4.96 -6.97 27.75
N SER A 463 6.09 -6.37 27.45
CA SER A 463 6.78 -6.57 26.18
C SER A 463 7.05 -8.07 25.91
N GLU A 464 7.62 -8.81 26.85
CA GLU A 464 7.86 -10.25 26.72
C GLU A 464 6.56 -11.03 26.47
N LYS A 465 5.47 -10.68 27.18
CA LYS A 465 4.16 -11.32 26.98
C LYS A 465 3.58 -11.03 25.60
N LEU A 466 3.74 -9.81 25.09
CA LEU A 466 3.25 -9.41 23.77
C LEU A 466 4.04 -10.08 22.65
N ILE A 467 5.36 -10.11 22.74
CA ILE A 467 6.24 -10.77 21.76
C ILE A 467 5.97 -12.27 21.70
N SER A 468 5.77 -12.93 22.83
CA SER A 468 5.53 -14.38 22.89
C SER A 468 4.17 -14.82 22.33
N ARG A 469 3.19 -13.93 22.21
CA ARG A 469 1.80 -14.24 21.84
C ARG A 469 1.27 -13.47 20.64
N GLY A 470 2.06 -12.58 20.05
CA GLY A 470 1.64 -11.73 18.93
C GLY A 470 2.75 -11.49 17.91
N PRO A 471 2.48 -10.69 16.89
CA PRO A 471 3.44 -10.36 15.83
C PRO A 471 4.44 -9.26 16.26
N TRP A 472 4.56 -9.00 17.57
CA TRP A 472 5.32 -7.87 18.08
C TRP A 472 6.82 -8.09 18.00
N ILE A 473 7.52 -7.06 17.56
CA ILE A 473 8.98 -7.01 17.49
C ILE A 473 9.44 -5.79 18.30
N LYS A 474 10.41 -5.99 19.19
CA LYS A 474 11.05 -4.89 19.91
C LYS A 474 11.98 -4.15 18.97
N ILE A 475 11.78 -2.84 18.84
CA ILE A 475 12.58 -1.95 17.97
C ILE A 475 13.34 -0.88 18.74
N GLY A 476 13.16 -0.80 20.04
CA GLY A 476 13.83 0.22 20.86
C GLY A 476 13.32 0.29 22.29
N SER A 477 13.71 1.38 22.95
CA SER A 477 13.35 1.65 24.35
C SER A 477 13.26 3.15 24.63
N VAL A 478 12.61 3.48 25.72
CA VAL A 478 12.47 4.86 26.25
C VAL A 478 13.48 5.07 27.39
N SER A 479 14.30 6.10 27.31
CA SER A 479 15.35 6.39 28.28
C SER A 479 15.31 7.84 28.79
#